data_689825859a484adc73ee774968389546
#
_entry.id   689825859a484adc73ee774968389546
#
_cell.length_a   1.000
_cell.length_b   1.000
_cell.length_c   1.000
_cell.angle_alpha   90.00
_cell.angle_beta   90.00
_cell.angle_gamma   90.00
#
_symmetry.space_group_name_H-M   'P 1'
#
loop_
_entity.id
_entity.type
_entity.pdbx_description
1 polymer ?
#
loop_
_entity_poly.entity_id
_entity_poly.type
_entity_poly.pdbx_seq_one_letter_code
_entity_poly.pdbx_strand_id
1 'polypeptide(L)'
;MNKELIPNKTLSIRISTDGFCFCSYIPSDPQSLQYVAYPADETLSLAANLDRAIEECPFIGKEHAHEILAIIETSDYTILPFEYDDKQEYKIFYRNCFPKCEPGDEIVANRLPAQGFTVIFPVAKEIHEILQRIGNVTYFTPASILMGYISRAEFDDEKYMLMYLNGEQMLIMTVEEGKVKFSNSFTATDNEDLLFYMLSIWKEQGLSQTDDTLYLCGNREIEEMQLLVSKFIKNRKRINPNEVFALNLLNRTQGIPFDLQALILCE
;
A
#
# COMPACT_ATOMS: atom_id res chain seq x y z
N MET A 1 -39.74 -13.16 12.49
CA MET A 1 -38.68 -13.54 11.53
C MET A 1 -37.49 -12.64 11.80
N ASN A 2 -36.54 -13.15 12.58
CA ASN A 2 -35.26 -12.45 12.73
C ASN A 2 -34.57 -12.45 11.36
N LYS A 3 -34.39 -11.27 10.76
CA LYS A 3 -33.37 -11.11 9.71
C LYS A 3 -32.04 -11.38 10.40
N GLU A 4 -31.45 -12.53 10.16
CA GLU A 4 -30.02 -12.71 10.43
C GLU A 4 -29.32 -11.60 9.68
N LEU A 5 -28.69 -10.70 10.43
CA LEU A 5 -27.79 -9.69 9.90
C LEU A 5 -26.66 -10.48 9.24
N ILE A 6 -26.65 -10.50 7.91
CA ILE A 6 -25.50 -11.02 7.15
C ILE A 6 -24.33 -10.14 7.57
N PRO A 7 -23.27 -10.70 8.19
CA PRO A 7 -22.14 -9.90 8.63
C PRO A 7 -21.49 -9.22 7.41
N ASN A 8 -21.18 -7.94 7.53
CA ASN A 8 -20.48 -7.18 6.49
C ASN A 8 -19.08 -7.75 6.30
N LYS A 9 -18.94 -8.62 5.33
CA LYS A 9 -17.67 -9.27 5.00
C LYS A 9 -16.90 -8.42 3.99
N THR A 10 -15.65 -8.09 4.31
CA THR A 10 -14.72 -7.41 3.41
C THR A 10 -13.78 -8.43 2.77
N LEU A 11 -13.49 -8.24 1.49
CA LEU A 11 -12.47 -8.96 0.74
C LEU A 11 -11.39 -7.96 0.32
N SER A 12 -10.19 -8.11 0.85
CA SER A 12 -9.03 -7.32 0.42
C SER A 12 -8.12 -8.16 -0.46
N ILE A 13 -7.74 -7.62 -1.61
CA ILE A 13 -6.93 -8.27 -2.64
C ILE A 13 -5.67 -7.42 -2.84
N ARG A 14 -4.49 -8.01 -2.73
CA ARG A 14 -3.23 -7.38 -3.11
C ARG A 14 -2.74 -7.98 -4.41
N ILE A 15 -2.41 -7.12 -5.37
CA ILE A 15 -1.95 -7.47 -6.71
C ILE A 15 -0.56 -6.89 -6.90
N SER A 16 0.43 -7.76 -7.08
CA SER A 16 1.81 -7.41 -7.31
C SER A 16 2.42 -8.28 -8.41
N THR A 17 3.58 -7.92 -8.89
CA THR A 17 4.27 -8.64 -9.97
C THR A 17 4.75 -10.04 -9.55
N ASP A 18 4.97 -10.25 -8.25
CA ASP A 18 5.41 -11.52 -7.65
C ASP A 18 4.26 -12.42 -7.20
N GLY A 19 3.02 -11.90 -7.15
CA GLY A 19 1.85 -12.72 -6.80
C GLY A 19 0.66 -11.93 -6.26
N PHE A 20 -0.27 -12.70 -5.70
CA PHE A 20 -1.57 -12.20 -5.24
C PHE A 20 -1.83 -12.65 -3.82
N CYS A 21 -2.40 -11.76 -3.03
CA CYS A 21 -2.84 -12.07 -1.67
C CYS A 21 -4.32 -11.73 -1.51
N PHE A 22 -5.06 -12.61 -0.86
CA PHE A 22 -6.48 -12.42 -0.57
C PHE A 22 -6.69 -12.52 0.93
N CYS A 23 -7.32 -11.51 1.51
CA CYS A 23 -7.80 -11.50 2.88
C CYS A 23 -9.31 -11.38 2.91
N SER A 24 -9.97 -12.25 3.65
CA SER A 24 -11.41 -12.17 3.89
C SER A 24 -11.65 -12.05 5.37
N TYR A 25 -12.41 -11.04 5.79
CA TYR A 25 -12.65 -10.74 7.20
C TYR A 25 -13.96 -9.98 7.42
N ILE A 26 -14.41 -9.99 8.67
CA ILE A 26 -15.51 -9.17 9.15
C ILE A 26 -14.88 -8.11 10.07
N PRO A 27 -14.97 -6.79 9.76
CA PRO A 27 -14.28 -5.74 10.54
C PRO A 27 -14.58 -5.76 12.04
N SER A 28 -15.79 -6.18 12.42
CA SER A 28 -16.20 -6.30 13.83
C SER A 28 -15.78 -7.60 14.52
N ASP A 29 -15.26 -8.59 13.76
CA ASP A 29 -14.82 -9.89 14.27
C ASP A 29 -13.39 -10.22 13.83
N PRO A 30 -12.45 -9.90 14.67
CA PRO A 30 -11.04 -10.18 14.40
C PRO A 30 -10.68 -11.64 14.15
N GLN A 31 -11.46 -12.56 14.68
CA GLN A 31 -11.19 -14.00 14.51
C GLN A 31 -11.64 -14.53 13.14
N SER A 32 -12.42 -13.74 12.40
CA SER A 32 -12.92 -14.08 11.08
C SER A 32 -11.85 -13.99 9.98
N LEU A 33 -10.68 -13.40 10.26
CA LEU A 33 -9.61 -13.17 9.28
C LEU A 33 -9.11 -14.49 8.69
N GLN A 34 -9.19 -14.58 7.36
CA GLN A 34 -8.67 -15.65 6.55
C GLN A 34 -7.73 -15.07 5.49
N TYR A 35 -6.62 -15.74 5.22
CA TYR A 35 -5.60 -15.28 4.30
C TYR A 35 -5.15 -16.43 3.39
N VAL A 36 -4.93 -16.12 2.12
CA VAL A 36 -4.29 -17.00 1.14
C VAL A 36 -3.43 -16.18 0.19
N ALA A 37 -2.31 -16.74 -0.21
CA ALA A 37 -1.40 -16.15 -1.19
C ALA A 37 -1.17 -17.11 -2.37
N TYR A 38 -1.04 -16.53 -3.56
CA TYR A 38 -0.75 -17.22 -4.80
C TYR A 38 0.47 -16.59 -5.45
N PRO A 39 1.58 -17.30 -5.63
CA PRO A 39 2.72 -16.79 -6.37
C PRO A 39 2.36 -16.62 -7.84
N ALA A 40 2.95 -15.63 -8.50
CA ALA A 40 2.81 -15.46 -9.92
C ALA A 40 3.60 -16.56 -10.68
N ASP A 41 3.03 -17.02 -11.79
CA ASP A 41 3.69 -17.88 -12.75
C ASP A 41 4.35 -16.97 -13.82
N GLU A 42 5.66 -16.95 -13.87
CA GLU A 42 6.45 -16.09 -14.76
C GLU A 42 6.16 -16.33 -16.26
N THR A 43 5.54 -17.45 -16.61
CA THR A 43 5.19 -17.80 -18.00
C THR A 43 3.86 -17.18 -18.44
N LEU A 44 3.08 -16.64 -17.51
CA LEU A 44 1.77 -16.04 -17.76
C LEU A 44 1.80 -14.52 -17.57
N SER A 45 0.88 -13.83 -18.25
CA SER A 45 0.67 -12.40 -17.96
C SER A 45 0.11 -12.19 -16.55
N LEU A 46 0.27 -10.99 -15.98
CA LEU A 46 -0.27 -10.64 -14.67
C LEU A 46 -1.80 -10.85 -14.64
N ALA A 47 -2.50 -10.49 -15.72
CA ALA A 47 -3.94 -10.66 -15.85
C ALA A 47 -4.36 -12.14 -15.84
N ALA A 48 -3.64 -13.00 -16.58
CA ALA A 48 -3.94 -14.45 -16.59
C ALA A 48 -3.66 -15.11 -15.23
N ASN A 49 -2.60 -14.69 -14.55
CA ASN A 49 -2.30 -15.12 -13.20
C ASN A 49 -3.38 -14.70 -12.20
N LEU A 50 -3.85 -13.44 -12.27
CA LEU A 50 -4.92 -12.93 -11.42
C LEU A 50 -6.23 -13.70 -11.64
N ASP A 51 -6.60 -13.95 -12.90
CA ASP A 51 -7.80 -14.69 -13.23
C ASP A 51 -7.78 -16.09 -12.62
N ARG A 52 -6.67 -16.81 -12.77
CA ARG A 52 -6.46 -18.12 -12.14
C ARG A 52 -6.52 -18.04 -10.61
N ALA A 53 -5.85 -17.05 -9.99
CA ALA A 53 -5.86 -16.89 -8.54
C ALA A 53 -7.28 -16.60 -8.00
N ILE A 54 -8.10 -15.86 -8.74
CA ILE A 54 -9.51 -15.60 -8.40
C ILE A 54 -10.34 -16.89 -8.48
N GLU A 55 -10.14 -17.71 -9.51
CA GLU A 55 -10.84 -18.99 -9.65
C GLU A 55 -10.49 -19.99 -8.52
N GLU A 56 -9.24 -20.00 -8.10
CA GLU A 56 -8.74 -20.87 -7.03
C GLU A 56 -9.05 -20.34 -5.62
N CYS A 57 -9.37 -19.04 -5.47
CA CYS A 57 -9.56 -18.41 -4.17
C CYS A 57 -10.82 -18.92 -3.46
N PRO A 58 -10.70 -19.52 -2.27
CA PRO A 58 -11.84 -20.10 -1.55
C PRO A 58 -12.82 -19.05 -1.00
N PHE A 59 -12.47 -17.77 -1.04
CA PHE A 59 -13.26 -16.66 -0.50
C PHE A 59 -14.18 -16.04 -1.53
N ILE A 60 -13.98 -16.32 -2.82
CA ILE A 60 -14.73 -15.78 -3.94
C ILE A 60 -15.79 -16.80 -4.40
N GLY A 61 -16.99 -16.35 -4.70
CA GLY A 61 -18.07 -17.15 -5.25
C GLY A 61 -18.96 -17.93 -4.26
N LYS A 62 -18.58 -18.03 -2.96
CA LYS A 62 -19.41 -18.72 -1.95
C LYS A 62 -20.34 -17.79 -1.18
N GLU A 63 -19.88 -16.57 -0.94
CA GLU A 63 -20.64 -15.50 -0.28
C GLU A 63 -20.24 -14.18 -0.93
N HIS A 64 -21.22 -13.30 -1.17
CA HIS A 64 -20.89 -11.97 -1.69
C HIS A 64 -20.21 -11.17 -0.59
N ALA A 65 -18.98 -10.71 -0.85
CA ALA A 65 -18.38 -9.70 -0.03
C ALA A 65 -19.20 -8.40 -0.12
N HIS A 66 -19.41 -7.75 1.00
CA HIS A 66 -20.11 -6.46 1.05
C HIS A 66 -19.23 -5.37 0.45
N GLU A 67 -17.94 -5.49 0.63
CA GLU A 67 -16.93 -4.57 0.16
C GLU A 67 -15.71 -5.33 -0.40
N ILE A 68 -15.17 -4.86 -1.52
CA ILE A 68 -13.97 -5.41 -2.15
C ILE A 68 -12.95 -4.28 -2.27
N LEU A 69 -11.78 -4.47 -1.65
CA LEU A 69 -10.67 -3.53 -1.65
C LEU A 69 -9.50 -4.15 -2.43
N ALA A 70 -8.97 -3.46 -3.41
CA ALA A 70 -7.84 -3.94 -4.19
C ALA A 70 -6.63 -3.03 -4.06
N ILE A 71 -5.50 -3.58 -3.65
CA ILE A 71 -4.20 -2.91 -3.65
C ILE A 71 -3.52 -3.21 -4.98
N ILE A 72 -3.27 -2.17 -5.75
CA ILE A 72 -2.47 -2.23 -6.98
C ILE A 72 -1.06 -1.78 -6.63
N GLU A 73 -0.12 -2.69 -6.67
CA GLU A 73 1.30 -2.35 -6.50
C GLU A 73 1.79 -1.62 -7.75
N THR A 74 2.01 -0.32 -7.59
CA THR A 74 2.56 0.54 -8.64
C THR A 74 3.47 1.59 -8.05
N SER A 75 4.57 1.90 -8.77
CA SER A 75 5.44 3.05 -8.52
C SER A 75 4.87 4.33 -9.13
N ASP A 76 3.96 4.19 -10.08
CA ASP A 76 3.43 5.28 -10.89
C ASP A 76 2.18 5.86 -10.23
N TYR A 77 2.36 6.84 -9.38
CA TYR A 77 1.28 7.63 -8.77
C TYR A 77 1.70 9.09 -8.70
N THR A 78 0.72 9.97 -8.58
CA THR A 78 0.99 11.39 -8.31
C THR A 78 0.00 11.94 -7.27
N ILE A 79 0.41 13.03 -6.64
CA ILE A 79 -0.35 13.70 -5.58
C ILE A 79 -0.94 14.96 -6.14
N LEU A 80 -2.25 15.14 -5.93
CA LEU A 80 -3.01 16.28 -6.41
C LEU A 80 -3.59 17.03 -5.20
N PRO A 81 -3.17 18.29 -4.95
CA PRO A 81 -3.79 19.13 -3.93
C PRO A 81 -5.30 19.28 -4.14
N PHE A 82 -6.08 19.40 -3.07
CA PHE A 82 -7.55 19.48 -3.16
C PHE A 82 -8.10 20.63 -4.00
N GLU A 83 -7.35 21.70 -4.14
CA GLU A 83 -7.71 22.81 -5.03
C GLU A 83 -7.74 22.43 -6.51
N TYR A 84 -7.09 21.33 -6.87
CA TYR A 84 -7.06 20.74 -8.23
C TYR A 84 -7.78 19.40 -8.31
N ASP A 85 -8.54 19.02 -7.27
CA ASP A 85 -9.21 17.72 -7.15
C ASP A 85 -10.50 17.65 -7.96
N ASP A 86 -10.37 17.73 -9.30
CA ASP A 86 -11.47 17.53 -10.25
C ASP A 86 -11.35 16.14 -10.91
N LYS A 87 -12.33 15.28 -10.64
CA LYS A 87 -12.37 13.90 -11.20
C LYS A 87 -12.32 13.86 -12.73
N GLN A 88 -12.86 14.88 -13.40
CA GLN A 88 -12.90 14.95 -14.86
C GLN A 88 -11.50 15.17 -15.44
N GLU A 89 -10.59 15.72 -14.65
CA GLU A 89 -9.24 16.08 -15.08
C GLU A 89 -8.16 15.06 -14.64
N TYR A 90 -8.49 14.10 -13.78
CA TYR A 90 -7.50 13.12 -13.28
C TYR A 90 -6.69 12.46 -14.39
N LYS A 91 -7.35 12.05 -15.48
CA LYS A 91 -6.70 11.39 -16.61
C LYS A 91 -5.72 12.31 -17.34
N ILE A 92 -6.04 13.60 -17.41
CA ILE A 92 -5.18 14.62 -18.04
C ILE A 92 -3.97 14.89 -17.15
N PHE A 93 -4.19 15.14 -15.84
CA PHE A 93 -3.10 15.35 -14.88
C PHE A 93 -2.15 14.15 -14.84
N TYR A 94 -2.72 12.95 -14.71
CA TYR A 94 -1.92 11.73 -14.63
C TYR A 94 -1.04 11.53 -15.87
N ARG A 95 -1.60 11.67 -17.08
CA ARG A 95 -0.87 11.53 -18.34
C ARG A 95 0.22 12.58 -18.57
N ASN A 96 0.05 13.77 -18.02
CA ASN A 96 1.10 14.78 -18.05
C ASN A 96 2.31 14.37 -17.18
N CYS A 97 2.07 13.71 -16.05
CA CYS A 97 3.14 13.17 -15.20
C CYS A 97 3.74 11.88 -15.77
N PHE A 98 2.90 11.02 -16.36
CA PHE A 98 3.27 9.69 -16.88
C PHE A 98 2.84 9.53 -18.34
N PRO A 99 3.63 10.07 -19.30
CA PRO A 99 3.27 10.03 -20.72
C PRO A 99 3.21 8.61 -21.33
N LYS A 100 3.83 7.63 -20.67
CA LYS A 100 3.84 6.22 -21.07
C LYS A 100 2.63 5.42 -20.60
N CYS A 101 1.69 6.05 -19.85
CA CYS A 101 0.46 5.41 -19.41
C CYS A 101 -0.34 4.89 -20.61
N GLU A 102 -0.77 3.64 -20.56
CA GLU A 102 -1.54 3.02 -21.62
C GLU A 102 -2.91 3.71 -21.78
N PRO A 103 -3.38 3.92 -23.03
CA PRO A 103 -4.63 4.64 -23.28
C PRO A 103 -5.88 3.99 -22.65
N GLY A 104 -5.81 2.68 -22.42
CA GLY A 104 -6.92 1.88 -21.84
C GLY A 104 -6.97 1.85 -20.32
N ASP A 105 -5.90 2.28 -19.65
CA ASP A 105 -5.83 2.22 -18.19
C ASP A 105 -6.88 3.11 -17.52
N GLU A 106 -7.45 2.60 -16.44
CA GLU A 106 -8.37 3.36 -15.59
C GLU A 106 -7.55 4.16 -14.57
N ILE A 107 -7.75 5.48 -14.54
CA ILE A 107 -7.12 6.33 -13.54
C ILE A 107 -8.06 6.47 -12.36
N VAL A 108 -7.60 5.95 -11.23
CA VAL A 108 -8.33 5.93 -9.96
C VAL A 108 -7.71 6.86 -8.94
N ALA A 109 -8.48 7.19 -7.90
CA ALA A 109 -8.08 8.20 -6.94
C ALA A 109 -8.43 7.80 -5.51
N ASN A 110 -7.50 8.06 -4.60
CA ASN A 110 -7.72 7.97 -3.16
C ASN A 110 -7.63 9.36 -2.54
N ARG A 111 -8.76 9.86 -2.07
CA ARG A 111 -8.83 11.13 -1.38
C ARG A 111 -8.41 10.99 0.06
N LEU A 112 -7.43 11.78 0.50
CA LEU A 112 -6.85 11.75 1.84
C LEU A 112 -7.12 13.08 2.58
N PRO A 113 -8.31 13.25 3.19
CA PRO A 113 -8.72 14.52 3.81
C PRO A 113 -7.78 14.97 4.92
N ALA A 114 -7.27 14.03 5.73
CA ALA A 114 -6.33 14.34 6.80
C ALA A 114 -5.01 14.91 6.26
N GLN A 115 -4.61 14.55 5.04
CA GLN A 115 -3.40 15.05 4.38
C GLN A 115 -3.64 16.30 3.53
N GLY A 116 -4.88 16.53 3.06
CA GLY A 116 -5.25 17.69 2.24
C GLY A 116 -5.01 17.49 0.74
N PHE A 117 -4.92 16.26 0.27
CA PHE A 117 -4.68 15.93 -1.13
C PHE A 117 -5.31 14.60 -1.57
N THR A 118 -5.29 14.36 -2.87
CA THR A 118 -5.73 13.12 -3.53
C THR A 118 -4.53 12.45 -4.18
N VAL A 119 -4.40 11.13 -4.02
CA VAL A 119 -3.44 10.29 -4.74
C VAL A 119 -4.13 9.70 -5.95
N ILE A 120 -3.59 9.92 -7.16
CA ILE A 120 -4.10 9.34 -8.39
C ILE A 120 -3.07 8.37 -8.99
N PHE A 121 -3.55 7.23 -9.51
CA PHE A 121 -2.72 6.15 -10.02
C PHE A 121 -3.46 5.32 -11.06
N PRO A 122 -2.77 4.52 -11.91
CA PRO A 122 -3.39 3.71 -12.93
C PRO A 122 -3.78 2.34 -12.40
N VAL A 123 -4.84 1.81 -12.97
CA VAL A 123 -5.17 0.37 -12.92
C VAL A 123 -5.18 -0.13 -14.36
N ALA A 124 -4.35 -1.12 -14.67
CA ALA A 124 -4.31 -1.71 -15.99
C ALA A 124 -5.69 -2.21 -16.41
N LYS A 125 -6.07 -1.95 -17.66
CA LYS A 125 -7.39 -2.24 -18.19
C LYS A 125 -7.82 -3.68 -17.92
N GLU A 126 -6.96 -4.66 -18.22
CA GLU A 126 -7.28 -6.08 -18.06
C GLU A 126 -7.50 -6.43 -16.58
N ILE A 127 -6.69 -5.86 -15.67
CA ILE A 127 -6.85 -6.06 -14.23
C ILE A 127 -8.18 -5.47 -13.75
N HIS A 128 -8.51 -4.26 -14.21
CA HIS A 128 -9.78 -3.63 -13.90
C HIS A 128 -10.96 -4.46 -14.36
N GLU A 129 -10.96 -4.94 -15.61
CA GLU A 129 -12.01 -5.77 -16.17
C GLU A 129 -12.19 -7.11 -15.42
N ILE A 130 -11.10 -7.73 -14.99
CA ILE A 130 -11.14 -8.96 -14.20
C ILE A 130 -11.77 -8.69 -12.83
N LEU A 131 -11.34 -7.66 -12.14
CA LEU A 131 -11.84 -7.33 -10.80
C LEU A 131 -13.32 -6.90 -10.82
N GLN A 132 -13.77 -6.19 -11.84
CA GLN A 132 -15.18 -5.80 -11.99
C GLN A 132 -16.13 -7.01 -12.12
N ARG A 133 -15.64 -8.18 -12.54
CA ARG A 133 -16.46 -9.42 -12.59
C ARG A 133 -16.83 -9.97 -11.22
N ILE A 134 -16.02 -9.67 -10.19
CA ILE A 134 -16.27 -10.15 -8.82
C ILE A 134 -17.06 -9.16 -7.97
N GLY A 135 -17.22 -7.91 -8.40
CA GLY A 135 -18.03 -6.92 -7.70
C GLY A 135 -17.57 -5.48 -7.89
N ASN A 136 -18.13 -4.59 -7.07
CA ASN A 136 -17.68 -3.20 -7.02
C ASN A 136 -16.39 -3.10 -6.18
N VAL A 137 -15.30 -2.66 -6.81
CA VAL A 137 -13.96 -2.66 -6.21
C VAL A 137 -13.51 -1.23 -5.93
N THR A 138 -13.05 -0.99 -4.70
CA THR A 138 -12.31 0.21 -4.33
C THR A 138 -10.81 -0.06 -4.45
N TYR A 139 -10.11 0.77 -5.22
CA TYR A 139 -8.69 0.58 -5.50
C TYR A 139 -7.82 1.44 -4.60
N PHE A 140 -6.67 0.89 -4.22
CA PHE A 140 -5.63 1.55 -3.44
C PHE A 140 -4.25 1.28 -4.05
N THR A 141 -3.28 2.12 -3.73
CA THR A 141 -1.85 1.84 -3.95
C THR A 141 -1.12 1.84 -2.61
N PRO A 142 0.01 1.13 -2.45
CA PRO A 142 0.79 1.18 -1.21
C PRO A 142 1.07 2.60 -0.72
N ALA A 143 1.32 3.55 -1.65
CA ALA A 143 1.52 4.95 -1.30
C ALA A 143 0.30 5.57 -0.60
N SER A 144 -0.91 5.42 -1.14
CA SER A 144 -2.12 5.99 -0.54
C SER A 144 -2.47 5.34 0.80
N ILE A 145 -2.24 4.03 0.93
CA ILE A 145 -2.44 3.30 2.19
C ILE A 145 -1.51 3.83 3.27
N LEU A 146 -0.21 3.96 2.97
CA LEU A 146 0.78 4.42 3.94
C LEU A 146 0.56 5.89 4.35
N MET A 147 0.14 6.75 3.42
CA MET A 147 -0.26 8.13 3.73
C MET A 147 -1.51 8.17 4.64
N GLY A 148 -2.45 7.27 4.41
CA GLY A 148 -3.60 7.08 5.29
C GLY A 148 -3.19 6.57 6.68
N TYR A 149 -2.28 5.61 6.71
CA TYR A 149 -1.69 5.06 7.93
C TYR A 149 -0.98 6.14 8.77
N ILE A 150 -0.14 6.99 8.14
CA ILE A 150 0.52 8.12 8.79
C ILE A 150 -0.49 9.05 9.47
N SER A 151 -1.67 9.21 8.88
CA SER A 151 -2.72 10.10 9.43
C SER A 151 -3.42 9.53 10.66
N ARG A 152 -3.32 8.23 10.90
CA ARG A 152 -4.04 7.52 11.98
C ARG A 152 -3.12 6.98 13.05
N ALA A 153 -1.88 6.64 12.70
CA ALA A 153 -0.90 6.14 13.63
C ALA A 153 -0.30 7.27 14.47
N GLU A 154 -0.05 6.98 15.74
CA GLU A 154 0.65 7.89 16.62
C GLU A 154 2.15 7.69 16.46
N PHE A 155 2.84 8.71 15.93
CA PHE A 155 4.29 8.75 15.87
C PHE A 155 4.79 9.75 16.92
N ASP A 156 5.82 9.35 17.68
CA ASP A 156 6.40 10.20 18.72
C ASP A 156 7.22 11.37 18.15
N ASP A 157 7.65 11.25 16.89
CA ASP A 157 8.55 12.18 16.26
C ASP A 157 7.79 13.19 15.39
N GLU A 158 8.05 14.49 15.55
CA GLU A 158 7.40 15.55 14.74
C GLU A 158 7.91 15.54 13.29
N LYS A 159 9.19 15.21 13.08
CA LYS A 159 9.83 15.13 11.77
C LYS A 159 10.55 13.80 11.59
N TYR A 160 10.21 13.10 10.50
CA TYR A 160 10.78 11.78 10.24
C TYR A 160 10.69 11.39 8.75
N MET A 161 11.45 10.36 8.41
CA MET A 161 11.30 9.64 7.15
C MET A 161 10.67 8.28 7.40
N LEU A 162 9.69 7.91 6.56
CA LEU A 162 9.17 6.56 6.48
C LEU A 162 9.67 5.92 5.19
N MET A 163 10.27 4.74 5.30
CA MET A 163 10.78 3.95 4.20
C MET A 163 10.08 2.59 4.20
N TYR A 164 9.31 2.32 3.15
CA TYR A 164 8.64 1.06 2.92
C TYR A 164 9.38 0.28 1.84
N LEU A 165 9.68 -0.99 2.13
CA LEU A 165 10.43 -1.88 1.26
C LEU A 165 9.57 -3.09 0.88
N ASN A 166 9.41 -3.33 -0.43
CA ASN A 166 8.72 -4.51 -0.93
C ASN A 166 9.43 -5.04 -2.19
N GLY A 167 10.07 -6.20 -2.08
CA GLY A 167 10.92 -6.72 -3.16
C GLY A 167 11.96 -5.68 -3.58
N GLU A 168 11.99 -5.31 -4.86
CA GLU A 168 12.87 -4.29 -5.41
C GLU A 168 12.29 -2.87 -5.31
N GLN A 169 11.05 -2.73 -4.86
CA GLN A 169 10.39 -1.43 -4.72
C GLN A 169 10.68 -0.80 -3.36
N MET A 170 11.01 0.46 -3.39
CA MET A 170 11.18 1.31 -2.21
C MET A 170 10.29 2.54 -2.33
N LEU A 171 9.45 2.77 -1.34
CA LEU A 171 8.66 3.99 -1.22
C LEU A 171 9.23 4.81 -0.05
N ILE A 172 9.60 6.05 -0.33
CA ILE A 172 10.08 6.99 0.68
C ILE A 172 9.07 8.11 0.86
N MET A 173 8.76 8.42 2.11
CA MET A 173 7.96 9.57 2.51
C MET A 173 8.70 10.36 3.58
N THR A 174 8.70 11.67 3.49
CA THR A 174 9.09 12.53 4.62
C THR A 174 7.84 13.17 5.21
N VAL A 175 7.82 13.21 6.52
CA VAL A 175 6.66 13.66 7.30
C VAL A 175 7.10 14.72 8.29
N GLU A 176 6.31 15.75 8.41
CA GLU A 176 6.47 16.81 9.40
C GLU A 176 5.11 17.20 9.97
N GLU A 177 4.98 17.17 11.30
CA GLU A 177 3.71 17.45 12.01
C GLU A 177 2.54 16.56 11.49
N GLY A 178 2.80 15.28 11.23
CA GLY A 178 1.81 14.33 10.71
C GLY A 178 1.39 14.54 9.25
N LYS A 179 2.05 15.47 8.54
CA LYS A 179 1.80 15.77 7.12
C LYS A 179 2.92 15.25 6.23
N VAL A 180 2.54 14.54 5.18
CA VAL A 180 3.49 14.10 4.14
C VAL A 180 3.97 15.33 3.36
N LYS A 181 5.27 15.58 3.39
CA LYS A 181 5.95 16.69 2.68
C LYS A 181 6.56 16.25 1.36
N PHE A 182 6.99 15.00 1.30
CA PHE A 182 7.58 14.38 0.12
C PHE A 182 7.13 12.92 0.05
N SER A 183 6.90 12.42 -1.14
CA SER A 183 6.68 11.00 -1.40
C SER A 183 7.14 10.64 -2.80
N ASN A 184 7.93 9.58 -2.92
CA ASN A 184 8.33 9.02 -4.21
C ASN A 184 8.68 7.53 -4.08
N SER A 185 8.51 6.80 -5.19
CA SER A 185 8.87 5.39 -5.32
C SER A 185 10.13 5.24 -6.16
N PHE A 186 10.94 4.26 -5.80
CA PHE A 186 12.19 3.92 -6.47
C PHE A 186 12.27 2.40 -6.66
N THR A 187 12.90 1.99 -7.74
CA THR A 187 13.29 0.58 -7.93
C THR A 187 14.78 0.46 -7.66
N ALA A 188 15.16 -0.44 -6.76
CA ALA A 188 16.55 -0.72 -6.44
C ALA A 188 16.76 -2.21 -6.18
N THR A 189 17.68 -2.80 -6.92
CA THR A 189 17.98 -4.25 -6.85
C THR A 189 18.90 -4.60 -5.71
N ASP A 190 19.74 -3.66 -5.28
CA ASP A 190 20.70 -3.86 -4.19
C ASP A 190 20.54 -2.83 -3.05
N ASN A 191 21.19 -3.14 -1.95
CA ASN A 191 21.12 -2.32 -0.74
C ASN A 191 21.93 -1.03 -0.85
N GLU A 192 22.91 -0.94 -1.75
CA GLU A 192 23.72 0.27 -1.96
C GLU A 192 22.91 1.33 -2.67
N ASP A 193 22.15 0.96 -3.68
CA ASP A 193 21.21 1.84 -4.37
C ASP A 193 20.11 2.34 -3.42
N LEU A 194 19.52 1.44 -2.61
CA LEU A 194 18.53 1.81 -1.59
C LEU A 194 19.09 2.85 -0.63
N LEU A 195 20.31 2.62 -0.13
CA LEU A 195 20.97 3.52 0.78
C LEU A 195 21.27 4.87 0.12
N PHE A 196 21.73 4.86 -1.14
CA PHE A 196 22.00 6.06 -1.90
C PHE A 196 20.77 6.95 -2.07
N TYR A 197 19.64 6.38 -2.53
CA TYR A 197 18.40 7.13 -2.67
C TYR A 197 17.90 7.67 -1.33
N MET A 198 17.88 6.83 -0.30
CA MET A 198 17.43 7.22 1.03
C MET A 198 18.28 8.39 1.60
N LEU A 199 19.60 8.29 1.56
CA LEU A 199 20.49 9.34 2.08
C LEU A 199 20.42 10.63 1.25
N SER A 200 20.23 10.51 -0.06
CA SER A 200 20.08 11.67 -0.94
C SER A 200 18.82 12.46 -0.57
N ILE A 201 17.67 11.76 -0.40
CA ILE A 201 16.41 12.39 0.00
C ILE A 201 16.52 12.92 1.43
N TRP A 202 17.14 12.17 2.36
CA TRP A 202 17.37 12.60 3.73
C TRP A 202 18.04 13.97 3.78
N LYS A 203 19.11 14.13 2.99
CA LYS A 203 19.85 15.38 2.87
C LYS A 203 19.01 16.48 2.19
N GLU A 204 18.35 16.16 1.09
CA GLU A 204 17.55 17.13 0.32
C GLU A 204 16.38 17.67 1.13
N GLN A 205 15.73 16.83 1.92
CA GLN A 205 14.64 17.21 2.82
C GLN A 205 15.10 17.84 4.14
N GLY A 206 16.41 18.03 4.31
CA GLY A 206 16.98 18.70 5.48
C GLY A 206 16.75 17.95 6.79
N LEU A 207 16.78 16.61 6.76
CA LEU A 207 16.65 15.79 7.95
C LEU A 207 17.99 15.69 8.70
N SER A 208 17.93 15.74 10.03
CA SER A 208 19.10 15.61 10.92
C SER A 208 19.44 14.14 11.13
N GLN A 209 20.70 13.76 10.92
CA GLN A 209 21.19 12.40 11.17
C GLN A 209 21.20 12.00 12.65
N THR A 210 21.16 12.99 13.57
CA THR A 210 21.21 12.77 15.02
C THR A 210 19.89 12.92 15.72
N ASP A 211 18.97 13.72 15.18
CA ASP A 211 17.74 14.13 15.87
C ASP A 211 16.48 13.54 15.22
N ASP A 212 16.43 13.50 13.88
CA ASP A 212 15.28 12.95 13.17
C ASP A 212 15.31 11.41 13.09
N THR A 213 14.15 10.80 12.94
CA THR A 213 13.97 9.34 12.98
C THR A 213 13.70 8.77 11.58
N LEU A 214 14.33 7.64 11.28
CA LEU A 214 13.96 6.78 10.16
C LEU A 214 13.06 5.66 10.63
N TYR A 215 11.84 5.62 10.11
CA TYR A 215 10.91 4.50 10.28
C TYR A 215 11.03 3.54 9.09
N LEU A 216 11.22 2.26 9.39
CA LEU A 216 11.36 1.19 8.41
C LEU A 216 10.17 0.24 8.51
N CYS A 217 9.56 -0.09 7.37
CA CYS A 217 8.48 -1.06 7.28
C CYS A 217 8.52 -1.79 5.93
N GLY A 218 7.75 -2.87 5.80
CA GLY A 218 7.61 -3.60 4.54
C GLY A 218 7.83 -5.11 4.67
N ASN A 219 8.03 -5.75 3.52
CA ASN A 219 8.08 -7.21 3.36
C ASN A 219 9.49 -7.74 3.05
N ARG A 220 10.46 -6.87 2.76
CA ARG A 220 11.87 -7.23 2.56
C ARG A 220 12.57 -7.36 3.91
N GLU A 221 13.75 -7.99 3.94
CA GLU A 221 14.61 -8.11 5.12
C GLU A 221 15.05 -6.72 5.64
N ILE A 222 14.24 -6.20 6.56
CA ILE A 222 14.42 -4.86 7.15
C ILE A 222 15.65 -4.84 8.06
N GLU A 223 16.00 -5.98 8.66
CA GLU A 223 17.13 -6.12 9.59
C GLU A 223 18.46 -5.75 8.92
N GLU A 224 18.70 -6.23 7.70
CA GLU A 224 19.92 -5.91 6.96
C GLU A 224 19.99 -4.41 6.63
N MET A 225 18.88 -3.85 6.13
CA MET A 225 18.80 -2.42 5.84
C MET A 225 18.98 -1.57 7.11
N GLN A 226 18.36 -1.97 8.22
CA GLN A 226 18.51 -1.30 9.50
C GLN A 226 19.97 -1.26 9.97
N LEU A 227 20.72 -2.35 9.74
CA LEU A 227 22.14 -2.42 10.07
C LEU A 227 22.96 -1.50 9.17
N LEU A 228 22.72 -1.45 7.87
CA LEU A 228 23.43 -0.57 6.94
C LEU A 228 23.19 0.90 7.25
N VAL A 229 21.95 1.29 7.47
CA VAL A 229 21.58 2.67 7.81
C VAL A 229 22.14 3.10 9.16
N SER A 230 22.44 2.16 10.07
CA SER A 230 22.98 2.47 11.40
C SER A 230 24.26 3.29 11.38
N LYS A 231 25.02 3.22 10.31
CA LYS A 231 26.27 3.98 10.12
C LYS A 231 26.04 5.46 9.86
N PHE A 232 24.84 5.84 9.45
CA PHE A 232 24.51 7.19 8.98
C PHE A 232 23.42 7.87 9.82
N ILE A 233 22.41 7.12 10.24
CA ILE A 233 21.25 7.66 10.96
C ILE A 233 21.23 7.07 12.38
N LYS A 234 21.17 7.95 13.37
CA LYS A 234 21.19 7.55 14.78
C LYS A 234 19.89 6.91 15.22
N ASN A 235 18.76 7.55 14.92
CA ASN A 235 17.44 7.12 15.37
C ASN A 235 16.74 6.31 14.27
N ARG A 236 16.48 5.03 14.54
CA ARG A 236 15.86 4.10 13.61
C ARG A 236 14.84 3.25 14.36
N LYS A 237 13.62 3.19 13.84
CA LYS A 237 12.54 2.42 14.41
C LYS A 237 11.94 1.51 13.32
N ARG A 238 11.57 0.29 13.67
CA ARG A 238 10.78 -0.58 12.80
C ARG A 238 9.31 -0.37 13.12
N ILE A 239 8.48 -0.25 12.10
CA ILE A 239 7.03 -0.22 12.30
C ILE A 239 6.52 -1.64 12.24
N ASN A 240 5.83 -2.03 13.31
CA ASN A 240 5.01 -3.23 13.35
C ASN A 240 3.55 -2.77 13.49
N PRO A 241 2.68 -2.97 12.49
CA PRO A 241 1.29 -2.52 12.57
C PRO A 241 0.55 -3.10 13.77
N ASN A 242 0.89 -4.32 14.17
CA ASN A 242 0.27 -4.98 15.32
C ASN A 242 0.54 -4.27 16.66
N GLU A 243 1.69 -3.61 16.78
CA GLU A 243 2.04 -2.86 18.00
C GLU A 243 1.31 -1.52 18.05
N VAL A 244 1.14 -0.87 16.90
CA VAL A 244 0.52 0.46 16.80
C VAL A 244 -0.98 0.41 17.08
N PHE A 245 -1.68 -0.63 16.64
CA PHE A 245 -3.14 -0.72 16.77
C PHE A 245 -3.61 -1.64 17.92
N ALA A 246 -2.69 -2.17 18.74
CA ALA A 246 -3.00 -3.11 19.85
C ALA A 246 -3.93 -4.28 19.43
N LEU A 247 -4.04 -4.55 18.14
CA LEU A 247 -4.88 -5.59 17.59
C LEU A 247 -4.09 -6.90 17.52
N ASN A 248 -4.34 -7.80 18.44
CA ASN A 248 -3.82 -9.18 18.48
C ASN A 248 -4.24 -10.05 17.27
N LEU A 249 -4.74 -9.42 16.20
CA LEU A 249 -5.36 -10.03 15.04
C LEU A 249 -4.38 -10.69 14.11
N LEU A 250 -3.31 -9.97 13.79
CA LEU A 250 -2.38 -10.34 12.73
C LEU A 250 -1.23 -11.23 13.22
N ASN A 251 -1.06 -11.41 14.53
CA ASN A 251 -0.09 -12.36 15.09
C ASN A 251 -0.36 -13.83 14.71
N ARG A 252 -1.53 -14.13 14.12
CA ARG A 252 -1.91 -15.49 13.69
C ARG A 252 -1.65 -15.77 12.22
N THR A 253 -1.32 -14.75 11.42
CA THR A 253 -1.10 -14.87 9.98
C THR A 253 0.29 -14.38 9.61
N GLN A 254 1.27 -15.24 9.81
CA GLN A 254 2.62 -15.03 9.28
C GLN A 254 2.53 -14.86 7.75
N GLY A 255 3.17 -13.82 7.21
CA GLY A 255 3.30 -13.61 5.77
C GLY A 255 2.29 -12.65 5.15
N ILE A 256 1.36 -12.05 5.91
CA ILE A 256 0.53 -10.96 5.35
C ILE A 256 1.43 -9.75 5.06
N PRO A 257 1.43 -9.24 3.81
CA PRO A 257 2.18 -8.05 3.44
C PRO A 257 1.80 -6.82 4.29
N PHE A 258 2.80 -5.96 4.57
CA PHE A 258 2.62 -4.80 5.44
C PHE A 258 1.54 -3.83 4.95
N ASP A 259 1.51 -3.55 3.65
CA ASP A 259 0.52 -2.67 3.03
C ASP A 259 -0.91 -3.23 3.17
N LEU A 260 -1.07 -4.55 3.02
CA LEU A 260 -2.35 -5.22 3.25
C LEU A 260 -2.75 -5.18 4.73
N GLN A 261 -1.80 -5.36 5.66
CA GLN A 261 -2.04 -5.16 7.08
C GLN A 261 -2.48 -3.74 7.39
N ALA A 262 -1.76 -2.74 6.86
CA ALA A 262 -2.07 -1.33 7.06
C ALA A 262 -3.45 -0.96 6.50
N LEU A 263 -3.86 -1.51 5.35
CA LEU A 263 -5.19 -1.31 4.79
C LEU A 263 -6.28 -1.84 5.73
N ILE A 264 -6.15 -3.11 6.18
CA ILE A 264 -7.13 -3.75 7.08
C ILE A 264 -7.28 -2.97 8.40
N LEU A 265 -6.20 -2.40 8.91
CA LEU A 265 -6.20 -1.63 10.16
C LEU A 265 -6.71 -0.19 9.98
N CYS A 266 -6.70 0.31 8.76
CA CYS A 266 -7.17 1.65 8.43
C CYS A 266 -8.66 1.72 8.02
N GLU A 267 -9.32 0.58 7.89
CA GLU A 267 -10.76 0.48 7.71
C GLU A 267 -11.52 0.72 9.03
#